data_be885598755271b37b891f1d6e2b9630
#
_entry.id   be885598755271b37b891f1d6e2b9630
#
_cell.length_a   1.000
_cell.length_b   1.000
_cell.length_c   1.000
_cell.angle_alpha   90.00
_cell.angle_beta   90.00
_cell.angle_gamma   90.00
#
_symmetry.space_group_name_H-M   'P 1'
#
loop_
_entity.id
_entity.type
_entity.pdbx_description
1 polymer ?
#
loop_
_entity_poly.entity_id
_entity_poly.type
_entity_poly.pdbx_seq_one_letter_code
_entity_poly.pdbx_strand_id
1 'polypeptide(L)'
;MNNIGVRAVEVVVVGAGQAGLAAAFHLRRIGYRPDRDFVVLDHSPRPGGAWQFRWPTLTYDKVHGMHALPGMELTGADPRRPSSEVIGGYFDSYEQAFGLRVHRPVSVLSVREGGAGPSWTGSSSARPSSTESAGALGRGRLLVETSEGNYAARALINATGTWDRPFWPRFPGQEVFEGRQLHSAQYRGPEDFRAARVVVVGGGTSAVQQLLEIAPVAAATTWVTRRPPVFRAGPFGEEQGRAAVALVADRVRQGLPPRSVVSVTGLPMTEAIRQGRESGVLERLPLFERLTPTGVAWDDGRTVEADAILYATGFRPALDHLAPLRLREPGGGIRMDGTRTLRDARVHLVGYGPSASTIGANRAGRAAAVGIGSLLTQDSQPADEEAELAGILAS
;
A
#
# COMPACT_ATOMS: atom_id res chain seq x y z
N MET A 1 -13.12 -31.51 -0.29
CA MET A 1 -12.14 -30.42 -0.13
C MET A 1 -11.00 -30.75 -1.08
N ASN A 2 -10.85 -29.96 -2.15
CA ASN A 2 -9.77 -30.18 -3.11
C ASN A 2 -8.43 -30.01 -2.39
N ASN A 3 -7.59 -30.99 -2.54
CA ASN A 3 -6.20 -30.95 -2.07
C ASN A 3 -5.44 -29.94 -2.94
N ILE A 4 -5.51 -28.66 -2.55
CA ILE A 4 -4.80 -27.58 -3.25
C ILE A 4 -3.32 -27.76 -2.93
N GLY A 5 -2.57 -28.25 -3.91
CA GLY A 5 -1.13 -28.50 -3.78
C GLY A 5 -0.39 -27.21 -3.36
N VAL A 6 0.64 -27.35 -2.54
CA VAL A 6 1.53 -26.22 -2.18
C VAL A 6 2.66 -26.13 -3.20
N ARG A 7 2.77 -25.00 -3.88
CA ARG A 7 3.84 -24.74 -4.84
C ARG A 7 5.05 -24.11 -4.16
N ALA A 8 6.23 -24.70 -4.29
CA ALA A 8 7.47 -24.14 -3.79
C ALA A 8 8.03 -23.07 -4.75
N VAL A 9 8.41 -21.92 -4.20
CA VAL A 9 9.09 -20.81 -4.91
C VAL A 9 10.15 -20.19 -4.01
N GLU A 10 11.09 -19.46 -4.60
CA GLU A 10 12.07 -18.72 -3.79
C GLU A 10 11.43 -17.46 -3.19
N VAL A 11 10.68 -16.69 -3.99
CA VAL A 11 10.11 -15.42 -3.55
C VAL A 11 8.65 -15.29 -3.95
N VAL A 12 7.80 -14.81 -3.04
CA VAL A 12 6.45 -14.32 -3.36
C VAL A 12 6.44 -12.79 -3.25
N VAL A 13 5.99 -12.11 -4.30
CA VAL A 13 5.69 -10.68 -4.30
C VAL A 13 4.19 -10.49 -4.19
N VAL A 14 3.72 -9.80 -3.16
CA VAL A 14 2.28 -9.56 -2.92
C VAL A 14 1.93 -8.12 -3.29
N GLY A 15 1.12 -7.96 -4.33
CA GLY A 15 0.72 -6.68 -4.91
C GLY A 15 1.56 -6.31 -6.13
N ALA A 16 0.88 -5.89 -7.22
CA ALA A 16 1.49 -5.44 -8.47
C ALA A 16 1.18 -3.95 -8.76
N GLY A 17 1.25 -3.12 -7.72
CA GLY A 17 1.36 -1.67 -7.84
C GLY A 17 2.79 -1.23 -8.11
N GLN A 18 3.07 0.08 -8.03
CA GLN A 18 4.39 0.69 -8.26
C GLN A 18 5.54 -0.07 -7.57
N ALA A 19 5.37 -0.39 -6.29
CA ALA A 19 6.43 -1.01 -5.50
C ALA A 19 6.65 -2.50 -5.87
N GLY A 20 5.57 -3.24 -6.11
CA GLY A 20 5.64 -4.65 -6.46
C GLY A 20 6.21 -4.87 -7.86
N LEU A 21 5.79 -4.06 -8.84
CA LEU A 21 6.34 -4.11 -10.20
C LEU A 21 7.83 -3.73 -10.22
N ALA A 22 8.23 -2.71 -9.46
CA ALA A 22 9.65 -2.37 -9.31
C ALA A 22 10.45 -3.52 -8.68
N ALA A 23 9.91 -4.18 -7.66
CA ALA A 23 10.56 -5.33 -7.02
C ALA A 23 10.69 -6.52 -8.00
N ALA A 24 9.62 -6.86 -8.71
CA ALA A 24 9.60 -7.94 -9.69
C ALA A 24 10.59 -7.71 -10.84
N PHE A 25 10.67 -6.47 -11.34
CA PHE A 25 11.66 -6.08 -12.34
C PHE A 25 13.10 -6.32 -11.83
N HIS A 26 13.40 -5.90 -10.61
CA HIS A 26 14.74 -6.07 -10.06
C HIS A 26 15.06 -7.53 -9.70
N LEU A 27 14.09 -8.33 -9.23
CA LEU A 27 14.26 -9.78 -9.08
C LEU A 27 14.66 -10.42 -10.42
N ARG A 28 13.93 -10.06 -11.50
CA ARG A 28 14.29 -10.54 -12.84
C ARG A 28 15.69 -10.11 -13.27
N ARG A 29 16.08 -8.87 -12.99
CA ARG A 29 17.42 -8.36 -13.34
C ARG A 29 18.57 -9.07 -12.63
N ILE A 30 18.34 -9.60 -11.43
CA ILE A 30 19.34 -10.37 -10.68
C ILE A 30 19.24 -11.88 -10.95
N GLY A 31 18.47 -12.30 -11.96
CA GLY A 31 18.46 -13.66 -12.48
C GLY A 31 17.29 -14.54 -12.05
N TYR A 32 16.37 -14.06 -11.20
CA TYR A 32 15.17 -14.81 -10.85
C TYR A 32 14.16 -14.84 -12.01
N ARG A 33 13.56 -15.98 -12.26
CA ARG A 33 12.62 -16.19 -13.38
C ARG A 33 11.18 -16.15 -12.89
N PRO A 34 10.30 -15.33 -13.52
CA PRO A 34 8.87 -15.33 -13.22
C PRO A 34 8.25 -16.74 -13.38
N ASP A 35 7.34 -17.09 -12.51
CA ASP A 35 6.65 -18.39 -12.40
C ASP A 35 7.53 -19.60 -12.10
N ARG A 36 8.82 -19.44 -11.99
CA ARG A 36 9.74 -20.50 -11.61
C ARG A 36 10.39 -20.24 -10.27
N ASP A 37 11.08 -19.10 -10.17
CA ASP A 37 11.86 -18.73 -8.99
C ASP A 37 11.07 -17.74 -8.11
N PHE A 38 10.22 -16.90 -8.72
CA PHE A 38 9.30 -16.03 -8.00
C PHE A 38 7.93 -15.93 -8.66
N VAL A 39 6.92 -15.55 -7.88
CA VAL A 39 5.58 -15.23 -8.35
C VAL A 39 5.15 -13.84 -7.89
N VAL A 40 4.34 -13.17 -8.71
CA VAL A 40 3.71 -11.89 -8.37
C VAL A 40 2.20 -12.10 -8.28
N LEU A 41 1.62 -11.84 -7.12
CA LEU A 41 0.21 -12.05 -6.82
C LEU A 41 -0.49 -10.71 -6.62
N ASP A 42 -1.57 -10.44 -7.33
CA ASP A 42 -2.35 -9.21 -7.17
C ASP A 42 -3.85 -9.53 -7.12
N HIS A 43 -4.54 -9.01 -6.10
CA HIS A 43 -5.98 -9.20 -5.93
C HIS A 43 -6.81 -8.34 -6.89
N SER A 44 -6.21 -7.30 -7.47
CA SER A 44 -6.88 -6.39 -8.39
C SER A 44 -7.28 -7.10 -9.69
N PRO A 45 -8.41 -6.73 -10.31
CA PRO A 45 -8.87 -7.39 -11.53
C PRO A 45 -8.02 -7.06 -12.77
N ARG A 46 -7.25 -5.99 -12.74
CA ARG A 46 -6.45 -5.49 -13.88
C ARG A 46 -5.22 -4.71 -13.39
N PRO A 47 -4.24 -4.43 -14.28
CA PRO A 47 -3.08 -3.62 -13.98
C PRO A 47 -3.43 -2.20 -13.51
N GLY A 48 -2.53 -1.58 -12.74
CA GLY A 48 -2.70 -0.20 -12.28
C GLY A 48 -2.58 -0.01 -10.76
N GLY A 49 -2.54 -1.09 -9.97
CA GLY A 49 -2.52 -1.01 -8.51
C GLY A 49 -3.63 -0.10 -7.98
N ALA A 50 -3.33 0.78 -7.02
CA ALA A 50 -4.30 1.73 -6.46
C ALA A 50 -4.80 2.78 -7.48
N TRP A 51 -4.11 2.97 -8.61
CA TRP A 51 -4.50 3.98 -9.61
C TRP A 51 -5.76 3.59 -10.36
N GLN A 52 -6.01 2.32 -10.62
CA GLN A 52 -7.19 1.85 -11.31
C GLN A 52 -8.51 2.21 -10.61
N PHE A 53 -8.45 2.51 -9.32
CA PHE A 53 -9.62 2.85 -8.50
C PHE A 53 -9.79 4.36 -8.27
N ARG A 54 -8.91 5.20 -8.83
CA ARG A 54 -9.05 6.65 -8.72
C ARG A 54 -10.28 7.13 -9.47
N TRP A 55 -10.87 8.19 -8.99
CA TRP A 55 -12.08 8.77 -9.59
C TRP A 55 -11.81 9.32 -10.99
N PRO A 56 -12.77 9.20 -11.92
CA PRO A 56 -12.55 9.53 -13.34
C PRO A 56 -12.16 10.97 -13.63
N THR A 57 -12.60 11.93 -12.81
CA THR A 57 -12.29 13.36 -12.97
C THR A 57 -10.87 13.73 -12.50
N LEU A 58 -10.14 12.79 -11.88
CA LEU A 58 -8.72 12.96 -11.62
C LEU A 58 -7.92 12.71 -12.91
N THR A 59 -7.74 13.76 -13.69
CA THR A 59 -6.93 13.72 -14.91
C THR A 59 -5.44 13.62 -14.62
N TYR A 60 -4.66 13.17 -15.60
CA TYR A 60 -3.24 12.89 -15.40
C TYR A 60 -2.43 14.13 -15.05
N ASP A 61 -2.78 15.31 -15.59
CA ASP A 61 -2.18 16.61 -15.24
C ASP A 61 -2.34 17.01 -13.77
N LYS A 62 -3.38 16.48 -13.10
CA LYS A 62 -3.62 16.73 -11.67
C LYS A 62 -2.86 15.76 -10.75
N VAL A 63 -2.15 14.78 -11.34
CA VAL A 63 -1.35 13.82 -10.57
C VAL A 63 0.03 14.40 -10.30
N HIS A 64 0.37 14.54 -9.04
CA HIS A 64 1.68 15.04 -8.62
C HIS A 64 2.58 13.89 -8.13
N GLY A 65 3.85 13.91 -8.56
CA GLY A 65 4.87 12.99 -8.06
C GLY A 65 4.74 11.55 -8.58
N MET A 66 4.14 11.35 -9.75
CA MET A 66 4.24 10.07 -10.45
C MET A 66 5.62 9.95 -11.11
N HIS A 67 6.35 8.89 -10.77
CA HIS A 67 7.65 8.58 -11.35
C HIS A 67 7.53 7.29 -12.16
N ALA A 68 8.21 7.27 -13.31
CA ALA A 68 8.29 6.09 -14.15
C ALA A 68 8.85 4.88 -13.39
N LEU A 69 8.42 3.69 -13.77
CA LEU A 69 8.96 2.43 -13.28
C LEU A 69 10.38 2.20 -13.83
N PRO A 70 11.23 1.44 -13.14
CA PRO A 70 12.60 1.19 -13.60
C PRO A 70 12.65 0.55 -15.00
N GLY A 71 13.40 1.14 -15.90
CA GLY A 71 13.64 0.59 -17.24
C GLY A 71 12.61 0.93 -18.31
N MET A 72 11.54 1.69 -17.97
CA MET A 72 10.55 2.14 -18.95
C MET A 72 10.01 3.51 -18.58
N GLU A 73 10.18 4.48 -19.47
CA GLU A 73 9.68 5.84 -19.28
C GLU A 73 8.15 5.91 -19.48
N LEU A 74 7.50 6.79 -18.74
CA LEU A 74 6.11 7.15 -18.94
C LEU A 74 6.03 8.38 -19.84
N THR A 75 5.98 8.15 -21.17
CA THR A 75 5.96 9.20 -22.18
C THR A 75 4.66 9.20 -22.98
N GLY A 76 4.33 10.35 -23.62
CA GLY A 76 3.20 10.45 -24.53
C GLY A 76 1.81 10.39 -23.89
N ALA A 77 1.72 10.51 -22.57
CA ALA A 77 0.45 10.50 -21.87
C ALA A 77 -0.35 11.78 -22.16
N ASP A 78 -1.61 11.64 -22.56
CA ASP A 78 -2.53 12.80 -22.68
C ASP A 78 -2.86 13.31 -21.27
N PRO A 79 -2.51 14.58 -20.93
CA PRO A 79 -2.72 15.14 -19.60
C PRO A 79 -4.21 15.21 -19.20
N ARG A 80 -5.13 15.24 -20.15
CA ARG A 80 -6.58 15.37 -19.92
C ARG A 80 -7.29 14.04 -19.70
N ARG A 81 -6.62 12.91 -19.98
CA ARG A 81 -7.23 11.59 -19.72
C ARG A 81 -7.26 11.27 -18.24
N PRO A 82 -8.23 10.45 -17.79
CA PRO A 82 -8.26 9.92 -16.43
C PRO A 82 -6.93 9.28 -16.04
N SER A 83 -6.40 9.64 -14.88
CA SER A 83 -5.14 9.07 -14.37
C SER A 83 -5.19 7.54 -14.20
N SER A 84 -6.39 7.01 -13.89
CA SER A 84 -6.64 5.57 -13.80
C SER A 84 -6.39 4.84 -15.11
N GLU A 85 -6.73 5.45 -16.25
CA GLU A 85 -6.50 4.86 -17.57
C GLU A 85 -5.04 4.98 -18.00
N VAL A 86 -4.45 6.17 -17.85
CA VAL A 86 -3.07 6.44 -18.26
C VAL A 86 -2.09 5.55 -17.49
N ILE A 87 -2.19 5.54 -16.15
CA ILE A 87 -1.27 4.78 -15.32
C ILE A 87 -1.59 3.28 -15.38
N GLY A 88 -2.86 2.91 -15.48
CA GLY A 88 -3.26 1.52 -15.68
C GLY A 88 -2.69 0.93 -16.96
N GLY A 89 -2.82 1.63 -18.08
CA GLY A 89 -2.24 1.23 -19.36
C GLY A 89 -0.71 1.18 -19.35
N TYR A 90 -0.07 2.12 -18.67
CA TYR A 90 1.38 2.10 -18.50
C TYR A 90 1.85 0.87 -17.70
N PHE A 91 1.16 0.51 -16.60
CA PHE A 91 1.51 -0.69 -15.82
C PHE A 91 1.28 -1.98 -16.61
N ASP A 92 0.20 -2.05 -17.40
CA ASP A 92 -0.06 -3.19 -18.29
C ASP A 92 1.06 -3.36 -19.31
N SER A 93 1.44 -2.27 -20.01
CA SER A 93 2.55 -2.27 -20.95
C SER A 93 3.88 -2.66 -20.29
N TYR A 94 4.10 -2.22 -19.04
CA TYR A 94 5.28 -2.56 -18.26
C TYR A 94 5.36 -4.05 -17.94
N GLU A 95 4.25 -4.64 -17.47
CA GLU A 95 4.16 -6.06 -17.16
C GLU A 95 4.47 -6.93 -18.39
N GLN A 96 3.92 -6.53 -19.54
CA GLN A 96 4.15 -7.21 -20.82
C GLN A 96 5.60 -7.07 -21.30
N ALA A 97 6.13 -5.83 -21.33
CA ALA A 97 7.48 -5.56 -21.79
C ALA A 97 8.57 -6.31 -21.01
N PHE A 98 8.35 -6.46 -19.71
CA PHE A 98 9.28 -7.18 -18.83
C PHE A 98 8.83 -8.62 -18.50
N GLY A 99 7.75 -9.11 -19.09
CA GLY A 99 7.27 -10.48 -18.90
C GLY A 99 7.10 -10.88 -17.45
N LEU A 100 6.51 -9.99 -16.61
CA LEU A 100 6.46 -10.17 -15.16
C LEU A 100 5.43 -11.20 -14.70
N ARG A 101 4.50 -11.62 -15.58
CA ARG A 101 3.53 -12.70 -15.36
C ARG A 101 2.76 -12.57 -14.04
N VAL A 102 2.10 -11.44 -13.86
CA VAL A 102 1.31 -11.19 -12.65
C VAL A 102 0.06 -12.06 -12.62
N HIS A 103 -0.12 -12.82 -11.54
CA HIS A 103 -1.33 -13.62 -11.32
C HIS A 103 -2.45 -12.72 -10.76
N ARG A 104 -3.58 -12.62 -11.48
CA ARG A 104 -4.78 -11.82 -11.16
C ARG A 104 -6.07 -12.56 -11.54
N PRO A 105 -7.14 -12.35 -10.78
CA PRO A 105 -7.18 -11.81 -9.43
C PRO A 105 -6.78 -12.87 -8.41
N VAL A 106 -5.74 -12.66 -7.63
CA VAL A 106 -5.29 -13.59 -6.58
C VAL A 106 -5.11 -12.85 -5.26
N SER A 107 -5.94 -13.15 -4.28
CA SER A 107 -5.86 -12.56 -2.94
C SER A 107 -4.96 -13.42 -2.04
N VAL A 108 -3.97 -12.79 -1.41
CA VAL A 108 -3.21 -13.42 -0.31
C VAL A 108 -4.01 -13.26 0.97
N LEU A 109 -4.41 -14.38 1.56
CA LEU A 109 -5.29 -14.46 2.72
C LEU A 109 -4.50 -14.47 4.03
N SER A 110 -3.40 -15.23 4.05
CA SER A 110 -2.57 -15.42 5.24
C SER A 110 -1.13 -15.74 4.85
N VAL A 111 -0.18 -15.24 5.65
CA VAL A 111 1.23 -15.64 5.59
C VAL A 111 1.65 -16.07 6.97
N ARG A 112 2.17 -17.28 7.09
CA ARG A 112 2.61 -17.85 8.36
C ARG A 112 3.89 -18.66 8.22
N GLU A 113 4.52 -19.01 9.32
CA GLU A 113 5.62 -19.97 9.33
C GLU A 113 5.17 -21.31 8.70
N GLY A 114 5.96 -21.81 7.77
CA GLY A 114 5.84 -23.17 7.31
C GLY A 114 6.35 -24.10 8.38
N GLY A 115 5.45 -24.61 9.22
CA GLY A 115 5.77 -25.67 10.18
C GLY A 115 5.51 -27.05 9.59
N ALA A 116 6.01 -28.12 10.21
CA ALA A 116 5.44 -29.44 10.03
C ALA A 116 3.92 -29.32 10.29
N GLY A 117 3.10 -29.69 9.30
CA GLY A 117 1.65 -29.58 9.36
C GLY A 117 1.09 -30.12 10.69
N PRO A 118 -0.16 -29.78 11.07
CA PRO A 118 -0.76 -30.32 12.28
C PRO A 118 -0.59 -31.84 12.26
N SER A 119 -0.01 -32.39 13.31
CA SER A 119 0.08 -33.83 13.48
C SER A 119 -1.35 -34.37 13.53
N TRP A 120 -1.81 -34.89 12.42
CA TRP A 120 -3.05 -35.66 12.36
C TRP A 120 -2.84 -36.92 13.18
N THR A 121 -3.28 -36.95 14.41
CA THR A 121 -3.47 -38.15 15.21
C THR A 121 -4.81 -38.78 14.83
N GLY A 122 -4.90 -39.37 13.65
CA GLY A 122 -6.03 -40.13 13.17
C GLY A 122 -5.52 -41.45 12.62
N SER A 123 -5.75 -42.53 13.36
CA SER A 123 -5.46 -43.90 12.92
C SER A 123 -6.32 -44.26 11.72
N SER A 124 -5.69 -44.46 10.56
CA SER A 124 -6.27 -45.22 9.47
C SER A 124 -5.15 -45.73 8.58
N SER A 125 -5.06 -47.06 8.50
CA SER A 125 -4.15 -47.81 7.67
C SER A 125 -4.54 -47.71 6.19
N ALA A 126 -3.92 -46.84 5.43
CA ALA A 126 -3.81 -46.92 3.98
C ALA A 126 -2.56 -46.14 3.54
N ARG A 127 -1.57 -46.87 3.00
CA ARG A 127 -0.41 -46.30 2.33
C ARG A 127 -0.84 -45.67 1.00
N PRO A 128 -0.59 -44.43 0.71
CA PRO A 128 -0.49 -43.94 -0.64
C PRO A 128 0.96 -43.96 -1.10
N SER A 129 1.18 -44.54 -2.23
CA SER A 129 2.41 -44.52 -3.00
C SER A 129 2.66 -43.14 -3.55
N SER A 130 3.94 -42.73 -3.56
CA SER A 130 4.53 -41.55 -4.24
C SER A 130 3.90 -40.19 -3.93
N THR A 131 4.24 -39.67 -2.76
CA THR A 131 4.19 -38.22 -2.45
C THR A 131 5.45 -37.87 -1.67
N GLU A 132 6.36 -37.20 -2.32
CA GLU A 132 7.47 -36.55 -1.64
C GLU A 132 6.92 -35.60 -0.58
N SER A 133 7.39 -35.78 0.59
CA SER A 133 6.98 -35.29 1.89
C SER A 133 6.62 -33.83 1.91
N ALA A 134 5.35 -33.48 2.04
CA ALA A 134 4.87 -32.14 2.42
C ALA A 134 5.51 -31.62 3.73
N GLY A 135 6.08 -32.50 4.56
CA GLY A 135 6.79 -32.16 5.78
C GLY A 135 8.20 -31.59 5.59
N ALA A 136 8.87 -31.90 4.47
CA ALA A 136 10.23 -31.39 4.19
C ALA A 136 10.24 -30.01 3.53
N LEU A 137 9.16 -29.61 2.83
CA LEU A 137 9.02 -28.31 2.16
C LEU A 137 8.73 -27.14 3.13
N GLY A 138 8.37 -27.40 4.39
CA GLY A 138 7.87 -26.41 5.32
C GLY A 138 8.91 -25.78 6.25
N ARG A 139 10.02 -26.43 6.55
CA ARG A 139 10.99 -25.87 7.49
C ARG A 139 11.76 -24.73 6.86
N GLY A 140 11.74 -23.55 7.53
CA GLY A 140 12.41 -22.36 7.06
C GLY A 140 11.71 -21.62 5.91
N ARG A 141 10.53 -22.06 5.48
CA ARG A 141 9.73 -21.38 4.47
C ARG A 141 8.50 -20.69 5.06
N LEU A 142 8.04 -19.65 4.39
CA LEU A 142 6.76 -19.00 4.66
C LEU A 142 5.67 -19.72 3.88
N LEU A 143 4.59 -20.12 4.53
CA LEU A 143 3.39 -20.60 3.84
C LEU A 143 2.51 -19.39 3.52
N VAL A 144 2.27 -19.16 2.23
CA VAL A 144 1.43 -18.09 1.70
C VAL A 144 0.14 -18.73 1.20
N GLU A 145 -0.95 -18.49 1.92
CA GLU A 145 -2.29 -19.00 1.58
C GLU A 145 -3.01 -17.98 0.71
N THR A 146 -3.57 -18.41 -0.41
CA THR A 146 -4.23 -17.51 -1.37
C THR A 146 -5.60 -18.04 -1.79
N SER A 147 -6.36 -17.22 -2.53
CA SER A 147 -7.65 -17.63 -3.12
C SER A 147 -7.54 -18.71 -4.19
N GLU A 148 -6.35 -18.89 -4.80
CA GLU A 148 -6.15 -19.74 -5.98
C GLU A 148 -5.16 -20.91 -5.73
N GLY A 149 -4.64 -21.03 -4.51
CA GLY A 149 -3.67 -22.06 -4.15
C GLY A 149 -2.64 -21.53 -3.15
N ASN A 150 -1.74 -22.42 -2.70
CA ASN A 150 -0.81 -22.06 -1.65
C ASN A 150 0.64 -22.09 -2.16
N TYR A 151 1.49 -21.26 -1.58
CA TYR A 151 2.90 -21.21 -1.90
C TYR A 151 3.76 -21.42 -0.65
N ALA A 152 4.85 -22.16 -0.81
CA ALA A 152 5.92 -22.27 0.18
C ALA A 152 7.12 -21.44 -0.30
N ALA A 153 7.31 -20.26 0.24
CA ALA A 153 8.32 -19.29 -0.18
C ALA A 153 9.49 -19.20 0.81
N ARG A 154 10.72 -19.01 0.31
CA ARG A 154 11.89 -18.70 1.18
C ARG A 154 11.88 -17.24 1.61
N ALA A 155 11.33 -16.34 0.80
CA ALA A 155 11.20 -14.93 1.14
C ALA A 155 9.91 -14.31 0.57
N LEU A 156 9.50 -13.17 1.13
CA LEU A 156 8.29 -12.45 0.77
C LEU A 156 8.58 -10.96 0.62
N ILE A 157 8.11 -10.37 -0.48
CA ILE A 157 8.04 -8.90 -0.66
C ILE A 157 6.58 -8.49 -0.59
N ASN A 158 6.21 -7.82 0.48
CA ASN A 158 4.87 -7.25 0.64
C ASN A 158 4.80 -5.85 0.04
N ALA A 159 4.00 -5.70 -1.01
CA ALA A 159 3.78 -4.47 -1.78
C ALA A 159 2.30 -4.09 -1.86
N THR A 160 1.49 -4.47 -0.87
CA THR A 160 0.03 -4.34 -0.87
C THR A 160 -0.47 -2.90 -0.74
N GLY A 161 0.41 -1.96 -0.38
CA GLY A 161 0.04 -0.55 -0.27
C GLY A 161 -0.99 -0.29 0.83
N THR A 162 -1.94 0.62 0.53
CA THR A 162 -2.89 1.12 1.54
C THR A 162 -4.34 1.18 1.04
N TRP A 163 -4.60 1.04 -0.26
CA TRP A 163 -5.88 1.33 -0.88
C TRP A 163 -7.06 0.54 -0.28
N ASP A 164 -6.84 -0.72 0.07
CA ASP A 164 -7.87 -1.61 0.60
C ASP A 164 -8.20 -1.36 2.08
N ARG A 165 -7.54 -0.38 2.69
CA ARG A 165 -7.74 -0.02 4.10
C ARG A 165 -8.06 1.47 4.26
N PRO A 166 -9.21 1.96 3.73
CA PRO A 166 -9.68 3.31 3.98
C PRO A 166 -9.88 3.52 5.49
N PHE A 167 -9.43 4.66 6.00
CA PHE A 167 -9.58 4.99 7.41
C PHE A 167 -10.87 5.75 7.66
N TRP A 168 -11.81 5.08 8.28
CA TRP A 168 -13.07 5.66 8.74
C TRP A 168 -12.92 6.13 10.19
N PRO A 169 -12.97 7.44 10.46
CA PRO A 169 -13.04 7.93 11.82
C PRO A 169 -14.41 7.60 12.44
N ARG A 170 -14.44 7.46 13.74
CA ARG A 170 -15.69 7.32 14.48
C ARG A 170 -16.01 8.61 15.23
N PHE A 171 -17.27 9.04 15.12
CA PHE A 171 -17.79 10.18 15.82
C PHE A 171 -19.09 9.79 16.55
N PRO A 172 -19.38 10.38 17.73
CA PRO A 172 -20.68 10.26 18.35
C PRO A 172 -21.80 10.73 17.37
N GLY A 173 -22.92 10.03 17.35
CA GLY A 173 -24.07 10.35 16.49
C GLY A 173 -23.90 9.96 15.01
N GLN A 174 -22.86 9.22 14.67
CA GLN A 174 -22.61 8.79 13.29
C GLN A 174 -23.73 7.87 12.76
N GLU A 175 -24.35 7.10 13.63
CA GLU A 175 -25.43 6.17 13.35
C GLU A 175 -26.81 6.83 13.18
N VAL A 176 -26.97 8.06 13.67
CA VAL A 176 -28.26 8.80 13.55
C VAL A 176 -28.24 9.82 12.43
N PHE A 177 -27.11 10.04 11.78
CA PHE A 177 -27.02 10.95 10.65
C PHE A 177 -27.81 10.39 9.44
N GLU A 178 -28.80 11.13 8.97
CA GLU A 178 -29.73 10.72 7.91
C GLU A 178 -29.16 10.92 6.51
N GLY A 179 -28.09 11.74 6.36
CA GLY A 179 -27.43 12.00 5.10
C GLY A 179 -26.48 10.88 4.68
N ARG A 180 -25.84 11.07 3.53
CA ARG A 180 -24.87 10.11 2.98
C ARG A 180 -23.51 10.23 3.67
N GLN A 181 -22.88 9.12 3.99
CA GLN A 181 -21.52 9.08 4.46
C GLN A 181 -20.65 8.27 3.48
N LEU A 182 -19.59 8.90 2.98
CA LEU A 182 -18.69 8.29 1.99
C LEU A 182 -17.22 8.49 2.38
N HIS A 183 -16.40 7.51 2.07
CA HIS A 183 -14.95 7.71 2.09
C HIS A 183 -14.46 8.19 0.71
N SER A 184 -13.35 8.92 0.66
CA SER A 184 -12.75 9.39 -0.59
C SER A 184 -12.43 8.27 -1.60
N ALA A 185 -12.29 7.02 -1.15
CA ALA A 185 -12.19 5.85 -2.01
C ALA A 185 -13.46 5.54 -2.82
N GLN A 186 -14.60 6.02 -2.35
CA GLN A 186 -15.92 5.83 -2.97
C GLN A 186 -16.34 7.03 -3.83
N TYR A 187 -15.56 8.10 -3.81
CA TYR A 187 -15.81 9.28 -4.63
C TYR A 187 -15.69 8.94 -6.12
N ARG A 188 -16.70 9.34 -6.93
CA ARG A 188 -16.73 9.09 -8.38
C ARG A 188 -16.67 10.36 -9.21
N GLY A 189 -17.07 11.48 -8.62
CA GLY A 189 -17.06 12.78 -9.27
C GLY A 189 -17.95 13.78 -8.55
N PRO A 190 -17.90 15.06 -8.93
CA PRO A 190 -18.66 16.12 -8.27
C PRO A 190 -20.18 16.02 -8.47
N GLU A 191 -20.64 15.41 -9.56
CA GLU A 191 -22.06 15.32 -9.90
C GLU A 191 -22.90 14.58 -8.84
N ASP A 192 -22.29 13.63 -8.13
CA ASP A 192 -22.93 12.91 -7.03
C ASP A 192 -23.33 13.84 -5.85
N PHE A 193 -22.83 15.08 -5.86
CA PHE A 193 -23.04 16.08 -4.82
C PHE A 193 -23.78 17.33 -5.32
N ARG A 194 -24.37 17.27 -6.51
CA ARG A 194 -25.11 18.39 -7.09
C ARG A 194 -26.23 18.84 -6.17
N ALA A 195 -26.27 20.16 -5.91
CA ALA A 195 -27.24 20.82 -5.02
C ALA A 195 -27.27 20.29 -3.56
N ALA A 196 -26.28 19.48 -3.14
CA ALA A 196 -26.14 18.99 -1.78
C ALA A 196 -25.29 19.93 -0.90
N ARG A 197 -25.55 19.95 0.40
CA ARG A 197 -24.68 20.54 1.41
C ARG A 197 -23.66 19.47 1.83
N VAL A 198 -22.39 19.73 1.62
CA VAL A 198 -21.34 18.72 1.76
C VAL A 198 -20.32 19.12 2.80
N VAL A 199 -20.09 18.27 3.80
CA VAL A 199 -18.97 18.41 4.73
C VAL A 199 -17.82 17.50 4.27
N VAL A 200 -16.66 18.10 3.97
CA VAL A 200 -15.43 17.36 3.59
C VAL A 200 -14.50 17.31 4.78
N VAL A 201 -14.20 16.09 5.23
CA VAL A 201 -13.35 15.82 6.42
C VAL A 201 -11.97 15.39 5.99
N GLY A 202 -10.96 16.20 6.26
CA GLY A 202 -9.55 15.86 5.99
C GLY A 202 -8.72 17.00 5.46
N GLY A 203 -7.42 16.95 5.69
CA GLY A 203 -6.46 18.01 5.31
C GLY A 203 -5.40 17.54 4.30
N GLY A 204 -5.65 16.45 3.58
CA GLY A 204 -4.72 15.91 2.58
C GLY A 204 -5.08 16.32 1.15
N THR A 205 -4.24 15.88 0.19
CA THR A 205 -4.42 16.19 -1.24
C THR A 205 -5.80 15.81 -1.76
N SER A 206 -6.28 14.60 -1.44
CA SER A 206 -7.60 14.13 -1.90
C SER A 206 -8.74 15.00 -1.35
N ALA A 207 -8.66 15.43 -0.09
CA ALA A 207 -9.67 16.32 0.50
C ALA A 207 -9.78 17.63 -0.29
N VAL A 208 -8.63 18.26 -0.55
CA VAL A 208 -8.59 19.55 -1.26
C VAL A 208 -9.02 19.40 -2.72
N GLN A 209 -8.54 18.38 -3.43
CA GLN A 209 -8.92 18.14 -4.83
C GLN A 209 -10.43 17.88 -4.95
N GLN A 210 -10.99 16.97 -4.14
CA GLN A 210 -12.41 16.64 -4.17
C GLN A 210 -13.27 17.83 -3.74
N LEU A 211 -12.88 18.59 -2.73
CA LEU A 211 -13.59 19.79 -2.31
C LEU A 211 -13.66 20.84 -3.43
N LEU A 212 -12.53 21.07 -4.12
CA LEU A 212 -12.50 22.01 -5.25
C LEU A 212 -13.33 21.55 -6.46
N GLU A 213 -13.47 20.22 -6.66
CA GLU A 213 -14.35 19.67 -7.68
C GLU A 213 -15.85 19.78 -7.29
N ILE A 214 -16.16 19.57 -6.00
CA ILE A 214 -17.53 19.57 -5.48
C ILE A 214 -18.10 21.00 -5.36
N ALA A 215 -17.31 21.96 -4.93
CA ALA A 215 -17.76 23.30 -4.60
C ALA A 215 -18.58 24.01 -5.73
N PRO A 216 -18.23 23.87 -7.03
CA PRO A 216 -19.00 24.51 -8.10
C PRO A 216 -20.40 23.93 -8.33
N VAL A 217 -20.68 22.71 -7.87
CA VAL A 217 -21.96 22.01 -8.13
C VAL A 217 -22.82 21.83 -6.88
N ALA A 218 -22.22 21.85 -5.70
CA ALA A 218 -22.89 21.71 -4.42
C ALA A 218 -23.69 22.96 -4.05
N ALA A 219 -24.73 22.82 -3.23
CA ALA A 219 -25.43 23.96 -2.64
C ALA A 219 -24.56 24.71 -1.63
N ALA A 220 -23.77 23.97 -0.86
CA ALA A 220 -22.77 24.52 0.08
C ALA A 220 -21.69 23.47 0.36
N THR A 221 -20.49 23.95 0.70
CA THR A 221 -19.40 23.09 1.15
C THR A 221 -18.83 23.60 2.48
N THR A 222 -18.50 22.66 3.36
CA THR A 222 -17.80 22.97 4.62
C THR A 222 -16.57 22.08 4.72
N TRP A 223 -15.41 22.69 4.87
CA TRP A 223 -14.15 21.98 5.03
C TRP A 223 -13.72 21.88 6.49
N VAL A 224 -13.55 20.66 6.98
CA VAL A 224 -13.16 20.45 8.39
C VAL A 224 -11.87 19.63 8.47
N THR A 225 -10.97 20.04 9.34
CA THR A 225 -9.69 19.34 9.52
C THR A 225 -9.29 19.27 10.99
N ARG A 226 -8.68 18.15 11.37
CA ARG A 226 -8.16 17.97 12.74
C ARG A 226 -7.02 18.94 13.09
N ARG A 227 -6.22 19.31 12.09
CA ARG A 227 -5.08 20.23 12.22
C ARG A 227 -5.09 21.16 11.01
N PRO A 228 -4.67 22.42 11.17
CA PRO A 228 -4.52 23.32 10.02
C PRO A 228 -3.59 22.66 8.98
N PRO A 229 -4.01 22.55 7.72
CA PRO A 229 -3.13 22.11 6.65
C PRO A 229 -2.05 23.15 6.39
N VAL A 230 -0.87 22.67 6.06
CA VAL A 230 0.26 23.51 5.67
C VAL A 230 0.30 23.58 4.16
N PHE A 231 0.16 24.77 3.60
CA PHE A 231 0.36 25.01 2.19
C PHE A 231 1.78 25.52 1.96
N ARG A 232 2.45 24.95 0.98
CA ARG A 232 3.84 25.25 0.69
C ARG A 232 3.96 26.03 -0.62
N ALA A 233 4.61 27.19 -0.57
CA ALA A 233 5.00 27.93 -1.75
C ALA A 233 6.26 27.30 -2.39
N GLY A 234 6.32 27.32 -3.71
CA GLY A 234 7.46 26.85 -4.48
C GLY A 234 7.58 25.32 -4.68
N PRO A 235 8.56 24.89 -5.47
CA PRO A 235 8.76 23.47 -5.78
C PRO A 235 9.20 22.69 -4.54
N PHE A 236 8.86 21.41 -4.52
CA PHE A 236 9.32 20.49 -3.48
C PHE A 236 10.76 20.09 -3.79
N GLY A 237 11.68 20.66 -3.04
CA GLY A 237 13.10 20.41 -3.20
C GLY A 237 13.51 19.03 -2.71
N GLU A 238 14.63 18.55 -3.23
CA GLU A 238 15.17 17.22 -2.87
C GLU A 238 15.55 17.12 -1.39
N GLU A 239 16.05 18.21 -0.80
CA GLU A 239 16.40 18.26 0.62
C GLU A 239 15.17 18.12 1.52
N GLN A 240 14.08 18.85 1.20
CA GLN A 240 12.81 18.73 1.92
C GLN A 240 12.21 17.32 1.79
N GLY A 241 12.38 16.70 0.62
CA GLY A 241 11.99 15.32 0.38
C GLY A 241 12.78 14.34 1.25
N ARG A 242 14.09 14.51 1.33
CA ARG A 242 14.97 13.70 2.20
C ARG A 242 14.61 13.88 3.68
N ALA A 243 14.40 15.10 4.14
CA ALA A 243 14.00 15.38 5.51
C ALA A 243 12.66 14.73 5.88
N ALA A 244 11.66 14.83 5.01
CA ALA A 244 10.35 14.19 5.22
C ALA A 244 10.45 12.66 5.27
N VAL A 245 11.22 12.06 4.39
CA VAL A 245 11.48 10.61 4.38
C VAL A 245 12.21 10.19 5.65
N ALA A 246 13.18 10.98 6.12
CA ALA A 246 13.92 10.70 7.35
C ALA A 246 13.01 10.68 8.59
N LEU A 247 12.07 11.64 8.71
CA LEU A 247 11.09 11.68 9.80
C LEU A 247 10.17 10.46 9.81
N VAL A 248 9.74 10.01 8.63
CA VAL A 248 8.92 8.79 8.53
C VAL A 248 9.74 7.55 8.84
N ALA A 249 10.99 7.48 8.37
CA ALA A 249 11.91 6.38 8.63
C ALA A 249 12.23 6.25 10.12
N ASP A 250 12.41 7.36 10.82
CA ASP A 250 12.68 7.37 12.26
C ASP A 250 11.53 6.75 13.05
N ARG A 251 10.28 7.11 12.74
CA ARG A 251 9.10 6.48 13.36
C ARG A 251 9.05 4.96 13.14
N VAL A 252 9.37 4.50 11.92
CA VAL A 252 9.40 3.07 11.59
C VAL A 252 10.51 2.36 12.38
N ARG A 253 11.69 2.97 12.51
CA ARG A 253 12.78 2.45 13.35
C ARG A 253 12.37 2.31 14.82
N GLN A 254 11.54 3.22 15.33
CA GLN A 254 10.98 3.16 16.69
C GLN A 254 9.81 2.18 16.85
N GLY A 255 9.41 1.45 15.81
CA GLY A 255 8.25 0.55 15.86
C GLY A 255 6.90 1.25 15.96
N LEU A 256 6.83 2.50 15.54
CA LEU A 256 5.60 3.27 15.49
C LEU A 256 4.98 3.22 14.09
N PRO A 257 3.63 3.32 13.96
CA PRO A 257 2.98 3.39 12.66
C PRO A 257 3.50 4.58 11.84
N PRO A 258 3.77 4.40 10.54
CA PRO A 258 4.22 5.49 9.68
C PRO A 258 3.15 6.58 9.54
N ARG A 259 3.59 7.82 9.39
CA ARG A 259 2.72 8.94 8.99
C ARG A 259 2.71 9.05 7.47
N SER A 260 1.63 9.62 6.90
CA SER A 260 1.60 9.91 5.47
C SER A 260 2.64 10.98 5.12
N VAL A 261 3.29 10.84 3.97
CA VAL A 261 4.30 11.81 3.49
C VAL A 261 3.71 13.22 3.42
N VAL A 262 2.49 13.37 2.89
CA VAL A 262 1.79 14.68 2.80
C VAL A 262 1.61 15.35 4.16
N SER A 263 1.37 14.59 5.23
CA SER A 263 1.24 15.15 6.58
C SER A 263 2.55 15.75 7.12
N VAL A 264 3.66 15.47 6.48
CA VAL A 264 5.01 15.94 6.85
C VAL A 264 5.51 17.01 5.87
N THR A 265 5.11 16.91 4.58
CA THR A 265 5.60 17.79 3.51
C THR A 265 4.70 19.00 3.23
N GLY A 266 3.46 18.99 3.69
CA GLY A 266 2.44 19.96 3.30
C GLY A 266 1.92 19.77 1.86
N LEU A 267 0.95 20.60 1.49
CA LEU A 267 0.32 20.64 0.17
C LEU A 267 1.04 21.64 -0.74
N PRO A 268 1.31 21.31 -2.02
CA PRO A 268 1.84 22.31 -2.95
C PRO A 268 0.79 23.38 -3.23
N MET A 269 1.22 24.64 -3.28
CA MET A 269 0.35 25.77 -3.64
C MET A 269 0.16 25.80 -5.16
N THR A 270 -0.86 25.11 -5.65
CA THR A 270 -1.27 25.16 -7.06
C THR A 270 -2.16 26.36 -7.33
N GLU A 271 -2.40 26.69 -8.61
CA GLU A 271 -3.32 27.77 -8.99
C GLU A 271 -4.75 27.48 -8.48
N ALA A 272 -5.24 26.25 -8.64
CA ALA A 272 -6.55 25.86 -8.13
C ALA A 272 -6.69 26.02 -6.60
N ILE A 273 -5.62 25.74 -5.85
CA ILE A 273 -5.60 25.96 -4.39
C ILE A 273 -5.61 27.45 -4.05
N ARG A 274 -4.90 28.28 -4.81
CA ARG A 274 -4.90 29.74 -4.61
C ARG A 274 -6.32 30.28 -4.82
N GLN A 275 -6.95 29.95 -5.93
CA GLN A 275 -8.32 30.35 -6.26
C GLN A 275 -9.32 29.84 -5.21
N GLY A 276 -9.19 28.60 -4.75
CA GLY A 276 -10.05 28.04 -3.71
C GLY A 276 -9.91 28.74 -2.35
N ARG A 277 -8.74 29.30 -2.06
CA ARG A 277 -8.54 30.13 -0.86
C ARG A 277 -9.13 31.54 -1.03
N GLU A 278 -8.94 32.13 -2.17
CA GLU A 278 -9.47 33.47 -2.49
C GLU A 278 -11.02 33.47 -2.53
N SER A 279 -11.62 32.40 -3.03
CA SER A 279 -13.07 32.22 -3.06
C SER A 279 -13.70 31.77 -1.74
N GLY A 280 -12.89 31.48 -0.71
CA GLY A 280 -13.38 30.98 0.57
C GLY A 280 -13.67 29.47 0.62
N VAL A 281 -13.64 28.75 -0.50
CA VAL A 281 -13.88 27.28 -0.54
C VAL A 281 -12.93 26.52 0.37
N LEU A 282 -11.68 26.98 0.49
CA LEU A 282 -10.66 26.42 1.37
C LEU A 282 -10.55 27.14 2.73
N GLU A 283 -11.62 27.80 3.16
CA GLU A 283 -11.75 28.26 4.55
C GLU A 283 -12.11 27.06 5.43
N ARG A 284 -11.18 26.70 6.33
CA ARG A 284 -11.33 25.52 7.16
C ARG A 284 -12.00 25.81 8.51
N LEU A 285 -12.79 24.88 8.98
CA LEU A 285 -13.22 24.79 10.38
C LEU A 285 -12.42 23.70 11.13
N PRO A 286 -12.31 23.80 12.47
CA PRO A 286 -11.82 22.70 13.29
C PRO A 286 -12.71 21.45 13.10
N LEU A 287 -12.20 20.29 13.47
CA LEU A 287 -13.00 19.07 13.43
C LEU A 287 -14.18 19.19 14.39
N PHE A 288 -15.36 18.76 13.94
CA PHE A 288 -16.56 18.69 14.79
C PHE A 288 -16.45 17.55 15.82
N GLU A 289 -17.24 17.62 16.90
CA GLU A 289 -17.26 16.64 17.97
C GLU A 289 -18.27 15.52 17.74
N ARG A 290 -19.41 15.82 17.08
CA ARG A 290 -20.46 14.83 16.83
C ARG A 290 -21.24 15.09 15.56
N LEU A 291 -21.94 14.06 15.09
CA LEU A 291 -22.99 14.18 14.08
C LEU A 291 -24.35 14.36 14.76
N THR A 292 -25.24 15.01 14.03
CA THR A 292 -26.67 15.14 14.34
C THR A 292 -27.46 14.45 13.22
N PRO A 293 -28.77 14.26 13.34
CA PRO A 293 -29.57 13.71 12.24
C PRO A 293 -29.39 14.48 10.92
N THR A 294 -29.21 15.79 10.97
CA THR A 294 -29.18 16.68 9.80
C THR A 294 -27.82 17.31 9.52
N GLY A 295 -26.74 16.94 10.24
CA GLY A 295 -25.44 17.56 10.01
C GLY A 295 -24.37 17.25 11.04
N VAL A 296 -23.54 18.26 11.36
CA VAL A 296 -22.44 18.16 12.31
C VAL A 296 -22.51 19.26 13.35
N ALA A 297 -21.99 19.03 14.55
CA ALA A 297 -22.03 19.96 15.68
C ALA A 297 -20.69 20.03 16.42
N TRP A 298 -20.39 21.22 16.94
CA TRP A 298 -19.26 21.53 17.81
C TRP A 298 -19.73 21.75 19.25
N ASP A 299 -18.83 21.56 20.20
CA ASP A 299 -19.13 21.76 21.63
C ASP A 299 -19.36 23.24 21.99
N ASP A 300 -18.94 24.18 21.14
CA ASP A 300 -19.22 25.61 21.29
C ASP A 300 -20.64 26.03 20.84
N GLY A 301 -21.47 25.07 20.47
CA GLY A 301 -22.85 25.27 20.04
C GLY A 301 -23.04 25.50 18.54
N ARG A 302 -21.96 25.61 17.76
CA ARG A 302 -22.08 25.70 16.30
C ARG A 302 -22.65 24.41 15.72
N THR A 303 -23.46 24.54 14.68
CA THR A 303 -23.99 23.45 13.87
C THR A 303 -23.86 23.79 12.39
N VAL A 304 -23.66 22.79 11.57
CA VAL A 304 -23.69 22.90 10.11
C VAL A 304 -24.55 21.77 9.57
N GLU A 305 -25.56 22.15 8.80
CA GLU A 305 -26.40 21.19 8.09
C GLU A 305 -25.63 20.55 6.94
N ALA A 306 -25.85 19.26 6.74
CA ALA A 306 -25.19 18.49 5.67
C ALA A 306 -26.12 17.40 5.15
N ASP A 307 -26.12 17.21 3.83
CA ASP A 307 -26.77 16.11 3.14
C ASP A 307 -25.77 14.97 2.88
N ALA A 308 -24.48 15.30 2.89
CA ALA A 308 -23.40 14.34 2.72
C ALA A 308 -22.15 14.69 3.52
N ILE A 309 -21.46 13.66 4.03
CA ILE A 309 -20.13 13.78 4.64
C ILE A 309 -19.15 12.94 3.84
N LEU A 310 -18.09 13.59 3.34
CA LEU A 310 -17.03 12.95 2.58
C LEU A 310 -15.76 12.85 3.46
N TYR A 311 -15.46 11.63 3.90
CA TYR A 311 -14.26 11.33 4.69
C TYR A 311 -13.04 11.17 3.79
N ALA A 312 -12.24 12.20 3.61
CA ALA A 312 -10.94 12.17 2.95
C ALA A 312 -9.81 12.01 3.97
N THR A 313 -9.96 11.00 4.82
CA THR A 313 -9.17 10.77 6.04
C THR A 313 -7.99 9.83 5.83
N GLY A 314 -7.73 9.46 4.57
CA GLY A 314 -6.60 8.65 4.15
C GLY A 314 -6.80 7.15 4.39
N PHE A 315 -5.71 6.42 4.38
CA PHE A 315 -5.69 4.97 4.33
C PHE A 315 -4.68 4.40 5.34
N ARG A 316 -4.86 3.14 5.71
CA ARG A 316 -3.93 2.37 6.54
C ARG A 316 -3.20 1.33 5.70
N PRO A 317 -1.98 0.90 6.07
CA PRO A 317 -1.31 -0.21 5.38
C PRO A 317 -2.13 -1.50 5.43
N ALA A 318 -2.24 -2.17 4.28
CA ALA A 318 -2.97 -3.44 4.13
C ALA A 318 -2.05 -4.62 4.51
N LEU A 319 -1.92 -4.92 5.79
CA LEU A 319 -0.95 -5.87 6.34
C LEU A 319 -1.59 -7.02 7.15
N ASP A 320 -2.91 -7.21 7.08
CA ASP A 320 -3.58 -8.16 7.97
C ASP A 320 -3.24 -9.60 7.65
N HIS A 321 -2.98 -9.93 6.39
CA HIS A 321 -2.50 -11.24 5.96
C HIS A 321 -1.14 -11.62 6.57
N LEU A 322 -0.36 -10.64 7.06
CA LEU A 322 0.90 -10.86 7.78
C LEU A 322 0.72 -11.01 9.31
N ALA A 323 -0.51 -10.91 9.83
CA ALA A 323 -0.76 -10.97 11.26
C ALA A 323 -0.20 -12.23 11.96
N PRO A 324 -0.25 -13.43 11.34
CA PRO A 324 0.31 -14.64 11.95
C PRO A 324 1.82 -14.58 12.20
N LEU A 325 2.56 -13.76 11.45
CA LEU A 325 4.01 -13.57 11.63
C LEU A 325 4.36 -12.65 12.82
N ARG A 326 3.37 -12.01 13.45
CA ARG A 326 3.53 -11.16 14.65
C ARG A 326 4.62 -10.09 14.50
N LEU A 327 4.70 -9.46 13.32
CA LEU A 327 5.74 -8.48 13.00
C LEU A 327 5.58 -7.14 13.75
N ARG A 328 4.39 -6.85 14.31
CA ARG A 328 4.11 -5.57 14.96
C ARG A 328 4.78 -5.47 16.33
N GLU A 329 5.29 -4.28 16.62
CA GLU A 329 5.77 -3.89 17.95
C GLU A 329 4.61 -3.43 18.85
N PRO A 330 4.82 -3.34 20.18
CA PRO A 330 3.79 -2.82 21.09
C PRO A 330 3.23 -1.46 20.70
N GLY A 331 4.03 -0.60 20.05
CA GLY A 331 3.60 0.68 19.49
C GLY A 331 2.71 0.60 18.24
N GLY A 332 2.41 -0.61 17.74
CA GLY A 332 1.52 -0.90 16.62
C GLY A 332 2.16 -0.77 15.24
N GLY A 333 3.41 -0.31 15.14
CA GLY A 333 4.18 -0.28 13.90
C GLY A 333 5.01 -1.55 13.70
N ILE A 334 5.69 -1.66 12.57
CA ILE A 334 6.63 -2.73 12.27
C ILE A 334 8.03 -2.12 12.18
N ARG A 335 8.97 -2.61 12.98
CA ARG A 335 10.36 -2.17 12.93
C ARG A 335 11.04 -2.74 11.71
N MET A 336 11.78 -1.88 11.01
CA MET A 336 12.45 -2.22 9.77
C MET A 336 13.88 -1.70 9.74
N ASP A 337 14.72 -2.43 9.02
CA ASP A 337 16.02 -1.99 8.54
C ASP A 337 15.94 -1.91 7.00
N GLY A 338 15.94 -0.70 6.46
CA GLY A 338 15.61 -0.48 5.06
C GLY A 338 14.21 -0.99 4.69
N THR A 339 14.13 -2.05 3.90
CA THR A 339 12.88 -2.73 3.52
C THR A 339 12.62 -4.00 4.32
N ARG A 340 13.64 -4.54 5.00
CA ARG A 340 13.60 -5.79 5.76
C ARG A 340 12.95 -5.57 7.12
N THR A 341 12.06 -6.47 7.55
CA THR A 341 11.52 -6.44 8.92
C THR A 341 12.57 -7.00 9.90
N LEU A 342 12.65 -6.41 11.10
CA LEU A 342 13.64 -6.86 12.11
C LEU A 342 13.24 -8.19 12.77
N ARG A 343 11.95 -8.54 12.78
CA ARG A 343 11.47 -9.77 13.41
C ARG A 343 11.60 -10.98 12.49
N ASP A 344 11.58 -10.77 11.17
CA ASP A 344 11.75 -11.83 10.18
C ASP A 344 12.49 -11.28 8.96
N ALA A 345 13.73 -11.67 8.80
CA ALA A 345 14.60 -11.21 7.73
C ALA A 345 14.13 -11.64 6.32
N ARG A 346 13.27 -12.65 6.23
CA ARG A 346 12.68 -13.14 4.98
C ARG A 346 11.57 -12.21 4.46
N VAL A 347 11.05 -11.30 5.28
CA VAL A 347 9.91 -10.45 4.95
C VAL A 347 10.38 -9.01 4.71
N HIS A 348 10.13 -8.53 3.50
CA HIS A 348 10.38 -7.14 3.10
C HIS A 348 9.05 -6.40 2.89
N LEU A 349 8.96 -5.16 3.39
CA LEU A 349 7.80 -4.28 3.15
C LEU A 349 8.25 -3.14 2.22
N VAL A 350 7.60 -3.04 1.07
CA VAL A 350 7.81 -1.97 0.09
C VAL A 350 6.53 -1.18 -0.12
N GLY A 351 6.62 0.11 -0.43
CA GLY A 351 5.45 0.99 -0.41
C GLY A 351 4.92 1.27 1.01
N TYR A 352 5.71 0.96 2.04
CA TYR A 352 5.39 1.15 3.45
C TYR A 352 6.34 2.18 4.08
N GLY A 353 5.82 3.03 4.95
CA GLY A 353 6.63 4.02 5.66
C GLY A 353 7.38 4.97 4.72
N PRO A 354 8.71 5.06 4.80
CA PRO A 354 9.51 5.97 3.99
C PRO A 354 9.45 5.67 2.49
N SER A 355 9.04 4.47 2.10
CA SER A 355 8.90 4.07 0.69
C SER A 355 7.49 4.27 0.12
N ALA A 356 6.57 4.92 0.84
CA ALA A 356 5.19 5.15 0.42
C ALA A 356 5.02 6.32 -0.58
N SER A 357 5.99 6.56 -1.45
CA SER A 357 5.94 7.45 -2.60
C SER A 357 6.39 6.70 -3.84
N THR A 358 6.07 7.18 -5.05
CA THR A 358 6.41 6.46 -6.28
C THR A 358 7.93 6.29 -6.44
N ILE A 359 8.73 7.33 -6.23
CA ILE A 359 10.19 7.23 -6.25
C ILE A 359 10.74 6.37 -5.09
N GLY A 360 10.14 6.48 -3.90
CA GLY A 360 10.49 5.65 -2.75
C GLY A 360 10.17 4.18 -2.98
N ALA A 361 9.04 3.89 -3.63
CA ALA A 361 8.61 2.56 -4.01
C ALA A 361 9.60 1.89 -4.98
N ASN A 362 10.07 2.62 -6.01
CA ASN A 362 11.07 2.13 -6.96
C ASN A 362 12.40 1.77 -6.26
N ARG A 363 12.90 2.67 -5.41
CA ARG A 363 14.14 2.43 -4.63
C ARG A 363 13.99 1.25 -3.68
N ALA A 364 12.85 1.15 -3.00
CA ALA A 364 12.56 0.06 -2.07
C ALA A 364 12.40 -1.28 -2.80
N GLY A 365 11.76 -1.31 -3.97
CA GLY A 365 11.66 -2.51 -4.80
C GLY A 365 13.04 -3.06 -5.18
N ARG A 366 13.98 -2.18 -5.57
CA ARG A 366 15.36 -2.56 -5.83
C ARG A 366 16.05 -3.09 -4.57
N ALA A 367 15.95 -2.37 -3.45
CA ALA A 367 16.60 -2.75 -2.20
C ALA A 367 16.09 -4.09 -1.68
N ALA A 368 14.78 -4.34 -1.77
CA ALA A 368 14.18 -5.62 -1.36
C ALA A 368 14.67 -6.78 -2.25
N ALA A 369 14.68 -6.60 -3.57
CA ALA A 369 15.16 -7.64 -4.49
C ALA A 369 16.63 -8.00 -4.22
N VAL A 370 17.49 -6.99 -4.06
CA VAL A 370 18.92 -7.21 -3.78
C VAL A 370 19.12 -7.86 -2.41
N GLY A 371 18.42 -7.37 -1.37
CA GLY A 371 18.52 -7.91 -0.01
C GLY A 371 18.08 -9.38 0.07
N ILE A 372 16.99 -9.74 -0.61
CA ILE A 372 16.54 -11.13 -0.72
C ILE A 372 17.55 -11.98 -1.50
N GLY A 373 18.06 -11.47 -2.62
CA GLY A 373 19.09 -12.19 -3.38
C GLY A 373 20.30 -12.55 -2.51
N SER A 374 20.80 -11.59 -1.72
CA SER A 374 21.89 -11.83 -0.78
C SER A 374 21.55 -12.84 0.32
N LEU A 375 20.36 -12.73 0.92
CA LEU A 375 19.87 -13.65 1.95
C LEU A 375 19.82 -15.10 1.42
N LEU A 376 19.20 -15.30 0.26
CA LEU A 376 19.00 -16.63 -0.29
C LEU A 376 20.30 -17.27 -0.81
N THR A 377 21.30 -16.47 -1.20
CA THR A 377 22.63 -16.96 -1.59
C THR A 377 23.41 -17.42 -0.36
N GLN A 378 23.37 -16.68 0.75
CA GLN A 378 24.01 -17.08 2.00
C GLN A 378 23.45 -18.39 2.55
N ASP A 379 22.12 -18.56 2.54
CA ASP A 379 21.48 -19.81 2.98
C ASP A 379 21.78 -21.02 2.08
N SER A 380 22.32 -20.80 0.88
CA SER A 380 22.63 -21.86 -0.09
C SER A 380 24.11 -22.29 -0.06
N GLN A 381 24.96 -21.59 0.70
CA GLN A 381 26.32 -22.04 0.98
C GLN A 381 26.26 -23.13 2.07
N PRO A 382 26.75 -24.34 1.84
CA PRO A 382 26.78 -25.36 2.87
C PRO A 382 27.65 -24.92 4.04
N ALA A 383 27.23 -25.26 5.25
CA ALA A 383 27.98 -25.01 6.50
C ALA A 383 29.37 -25.75 6.55
N ASP A 384 29.75 -26.42 5.46
CA ASP A 384 30.95 -27.23 5.35
C ASP A 384 32.23 -26.39 5.14
N GLU A 385 32.16 -25.15 4.62
CA GLU A 385 33.37 -24.31 4.46
C GLU A 385 33.92 -23.78 5.78
N GLU A 386 33.07 -23.51 6.80
CA GLU A 386 33.60 -23.11 8.13
C GLU A 386 34.23 -24.29 8.88
N ALA A 387 33.75 -25.51 8.65
CA ALA A 387 34.33 -26.69 9.25
C ALA A 387 35.68 -27.07 8.58
N GLU A 388 35.84 -26.83 7.28
CA GLU A 388 37.07 -27.09 6.54
C GLU A 388 38.16 -26.08 6.90
N LEU A 389 37.81 -24.77 7.04
CA LEU A 389 38.73 -23.74 7.52
C LEU A 389 39.14 -23.94 8.99
N ALA A 390 38.26 -24.38 9.86
CA ALA A 390 38.59 -24.72 11.23
C ALA A 390 39.47 -25.96 11.33
N GLY A 391 39.35 -26.92 10.41
CA GLY A 391 40.21 -28.10 10.30
C GLY A 391 41.62 -27.77 9.81
N ILE A 392 41.77 -26.78 8.93
CA ILE A 392 43.05 -26.35 8.37
C ILE A 392 43.85 -25.48 9.40
N LEU A 393 43.15 -24.77 10.29
CA LEU A 393 43.81 -23.97 11.35
C LEU A 393 44.15 -24.78 12.60
N ALA A 394 43.74 -26.03 12.70
CA ALA A 394 43.99 -26.92 13.83
C ALA A 394 45.05 -28.03 13.51
N SER A 395 45.57 -28.05 12.27
CA SER A 395 46.68 -28.89 11.83
C SER A 395 47.96 -28.07 11.66
#